data_c50e9443ac50dfbe07882d8e04d01c03
#
_entry.id   c50e9443ac50dfbe07882d8e04d01c03
#
_cell.length_a   1.000
_cell.length_b   1.000
_cell.length_c   1.000
_cell.angle_alpha   90.00
_cell.angle_beta   90.00
_cell.angle_gamma   90.00
#
_symmetry.space_group_name_H-M   'P 1'
#
loop_
_entity.id
_entity.type
_entity.pdbx_description
1 polymer ?
#
loop_
_entity_poly.entity_id
_entity_poly.type
_entity_poly.pdbx_seq_one_letter_code
_entity_poly.pdbx_strand_id
1 'polypeptide(L)'
;MCRYILFTLLTIVTFSVSFSQSDHVAIKWNEQVLEAIRNDYARPTVHARNLMHSSAIMYDCWAAYDTTSSEHYFLGNTIGSFTSVFDFENFEPNIPSNSLEKMKAQEVSMSYGVYRLIKHRYMSSPQWSSTLLNINAQMASQGLDTLIVSTD
;
A
#
# COMPACT_ATOMS: atom_id res chain seq x y z
N MET A 1 38.44 27.23 25.85
CA MET A 1 38.48 26.17 24.83
C MET A 1 37.48 25.04 25.10
N CYS A 2 37.43 24.44 26.28
CA CYS A 2 36.55 23.31 26.62
C CYS A 2 35.01 23.60 26.40
N ARG A 3 34.56 24.83 26.61
CA ARG A 3 33.16 25.26 26.51
C ARG A 3 32.64 25.28 25.05
N TYR A 4 33.49 25.55 24.08
CA TYR A 4 33.13 25.57 22.65
C TYR A 4 33.12 24.15 22.05
N ILE A 5 33.97 23.26 22.59
CA ILE A 5 34.00 21.84 22.18
C ILE A 5 32.70 21.13 22.60
N LEU A 6 32.14 21.47 23.75
CA LEU A 6 30.85 20.93 24.23
C LEU A 6 29.69 21.38 23.38
N PHE A 7 29.68 22.64 22.90
CA PHE A 7 28.65 23.17 22.03
C PHE A 7 28.71 22.57 20.63
N THR A 8 29.90 22.37 20.06
CA THR A 8 30.03 21.69 18.75
C THR A 8 29.69 20.22 18.81
N LEU A 9 29.96 19.53 19.92
CA LEU A 9 29.56 18.13 20.10
C LEU A 9 28.02 17.99 20.23
N LEU A 10 27.33 18.92 20.88
CA LEU A 10 25.88 18.94 21.03
C LEU A 10 25.17 19.19 19.70
N THR A 11 25.73 20.04 18.83
CA THR A 11 25.15 20.31 17.50
C THR A 11 25.32 19.14 16.53
N ILE A 12 26.36 18.34 16.66
CA ILE A 12 26.58 17.14 15.82
C ILE A 12 25.56 16.02 16.16
N VAL A 13 25.22 15.89 17.47
CA VAL A 13 24.25 14.84 17.91
C VAL A 13 22.82 15.12 17.46
N THR A 14 22.43 16.38 17.22
CA THR A 14 21.06 16.71 16.77
C THR A 14 20.82 16.54 15.28
N PHE A 15 21.86 16.25 14.47
CA PHE A 15 21.74 16.11 13.01
C PHE A 15 21.49 14.69 12.53
N SER A 16 21.30 13.72 13.41
CA SER A 16 21.33 12.29 13.07
C SER A 16 19.95 11.60 13.04
N VAL A 17 18.82 12.29 12.97
CA VAL A 17 17.52 11.62 12.93
C VAL A 17 16.65 12.18 11.82
N SER A 18 17.12 12.03 10.58
CA SER A 18 16.22 12.03 9.44
C SER A 18 16.11 10.60 8.95
N PHE A 19 15.35 9.78 9.67
CA PHE A 19 14.90 8.52 9.13
C PHE A 19 13.91 8.85 8.02
N SER A 20 14.32 8.62 6.79
CA SER A 20 13.44 8.59 5.65
C SER A 20 12.41 7.47 5.87
N GLN A 21 11.18 7.83 6.23
CA GLN A 21 10.04 6.90 6.26
C GLN A 21 9.59 6.49 4.86
N SER A 22 10.40 6.80 3.82
CA SER A 22 10.02 6.62 2.42
C SER A 22 10.00 5.17 1.92
N ASP A 23 10.46 4.21 2.73
CA ASP A 23 10.63 2.83 2.26
C ASP A 23 9.43 1.92 2.51
N HIS A 24 8.44 2.35 3.30
CA HIS A 24 7.26 1.50 3.56
C HIS A 24 6.38 1.36 2.31
N VAL A 25 6.00 0.13 1.97
CA VAL A 25 5.23 -0.19 0.75
C VAL A 25 3.94 0.62 0.63
N ALA A 26 3.23 0.85 1.73
CA ALA A 26 1.99 1.64 1.73
C ALA A 26 2.21 3.10 1.32
N ILE A 27 3.35 3.72 1.71
CA ILE A 27 3.70 5.08 1.32
C ILE A 27 3.97 5.13 -0.20
N LYS A 28 4.74 4.18 -0.71
CA LYS A 28 5.03 4.07 -2.15
C LYS A 28 3.74 3.93 -2.97
N TRP A 29 2.81 3.10 -2.54
CA TRP A 29 1.54 2.92 -3.24
C TRP A 29 0.60 4.13 -3.10
N ASN A 30 0.60 4.84 -1.97
CA ASN A 30 -0.11 6.11 -1.84
C ASN A 30 0.39 7.15 -2.84
N GLU A 31 1.71 7.26 -3.06
CA GLU A 31 2.26 8.13 -4.10
C GLU A 31 1.80 7.72 -5.51
N GLN A 32 1.72 6.42 -5.80
CA GLN A 32 1.17 5.96 -7.08
C GLN A 32 -0.31 6.32 -7.26
N VAL A 33 -1.11 6.24 -6.20
CA VAL A 33 -2.53 6.69 -6.23
C VAL A 33 -2.62 8.20 -6.46
N LEU A 34 -1.79 8.99 -5.77
CA LEU A 34 -1.75 10.45 -5.96
C LEU A 34 -1.30 10.82 -7.38
N GLU A 35 -0.33 10.11 -7.94
CA GLU A 35 0.11 10.33 -9.31
C GLU A 35 -0.99 9.95 -10.32
N ALA A 36 -1.70 8.86 -10.09
CA ALA A 36 -2.86 8.49 -10.89
C ALA A 36 -3.97 9.56 -10.85
N ILE A 37 -4.18 10.21 -9.70
CA ILE A 37 -5.10 11.35 -9.55
C ILE A 37 -4.64 12.55 -10.37
N ARG A 38 -3.34 12.89 -10.33
CA ARG A 38 -2.77 14.01 -11.13
C ARG A 38 -2.93 13.79 -12.62
N ASN A 39 -2.91 12.54 -13.04
CA ASN A 39 -3.05 12.09 -14.43
C ASN A 39 -4.51 11.92 -14.89
N ASP A 40 -5.49 12.12 -14.01
CA ASP A 40 -6.93 11.96 -14.28
C ASP A 40 -7.63 13.31 -14.50
N TYR A 41 -8.91 13.26 -14.86
CA TYR A 41 -9.78 14.43 -14.87
C TYR A 41 -9.97 15.00 -13.45
N ALA A 42 -10.17 16.30 -13.33
CA ALA A 42 -10.45 16.95 -12.04
C ALA A 42 -11.83 16.56 -11.49
N ARG A 43 -11.89 15.48 -10.72
CA ARG A 43 -13.10 14.91 -10.12
C ARG A 43 -12.93 14.71 -8.61
N PRO A 44 -12.94 15.78 -7.77
CA PRO A 44 -12.57 15.69 -6.36
C PRO A 44 -13.31 14.64 -5.55
N THR A 45 -14.61 14.49 -5.74
CA THR A 45 -15.43 13.48 -5.03
C THR A 45 -15.09 12.05 -5.43
N VAL A 46 -14.75 11.82 -6.71
CA VAL A 46 -14.28 10.52 -7.19
C VAL A 46 -12.90 10.21 -6.62
N HIS A 47 -12.00 11.20 -6.59
CA HIS A 47 -10.66 11.04 -6.04
C HIS A 47 -10.70 10.75 -4.54
N ALA A 48 -11.54 11.46 -3.77
CA ALA A 48 -11.73 11.17 -2.34
C ALA A 48 -12.18 9.73 -2.10
N ARG A 49 -13.15 9.23 -2.89
CA ARG A 49 -13.59 7.84 -2.84
C ARG A 49 -12.47 6.87 -3.22
N ASN A 50 -11.68 7.17 -4.26
CA ASN A 50 -10.58 6.30 -4.67
C ASN A 50 -9.48 6.22 -3.61
N LEU A 51 -9.17 7.34 -2.93
CA LEU A 51 -8.25 7.37 -1.79
C LEU A 51 -8.76 6.52 -0.62
N MET A 52 -10.05 6.61 -0.29
CA MET A 52 -10.66 5.78 0.75
C MET A 52 -10.57 4.29 0.38
N HIS A 53 -10.89 3.93 -0.86
CA HIS A 53 -10.81 2.53 -1.30
C HIS A 53 -9.37 2.00 -1.29
N SER A 54 -8.37 2.80 -1.69
CA SER A 54 -6.96 2.36 -1.63
C SER A 54 -6.51 2.12 -0.21
N SER A 55 -6.90 2.99 0.74
CA SER A 55 -6.57 2.82 2.17
C SER A 55 -7.26 1.59 2.75
N ALA A 56 -8.52 1.36 2.42
CA ALA A 56 -9.28 0.20 2.89
C ALA A 56 -8.69 -1.13 2.35
N ILE A 57 -8.29 -1.17 1.07
CA ILE A 57 -7.63 -2.33 0.48
C ILE A 57 -6.30 -2.61 1.16
N MET A 58 -5.46 -1.59 1.37
CA MET A 58 -4.19 -1.78 2.06
C MET A 58 -4.38 -2.29 3.49
N TYR A 59 -5.39 -1.76 4.20
CA TYR A 59 -5.73 -2.21 5.54
C TYR A 59 -6.19 -3.67 5.54
N ASP A 60 -7.14 -4.05 4.68
CA ASP A 60 -7.65 -5.42 4.59
C ASP A 60 -6.56 -6.42 4.19
N CYS A 61 -5.69 -6.05 3.24
CA CYS A 61 -4.54 -6.86 2.86
C CYS A 61 -3.55 -7.07 4.01
N TRP A 62 -3.38 -6.08 4.89
CA TRP A 62 -2.58 -6.21 6.09
C TRP A 62 -3.30 -7.05 7.16
N ALA A 63 -4.59 -6.74 7.42
CA ALA A 63 -5.39 -7.37 8.45
C ALA A 63 -5.63 -8.86 8.19
N ALA A 64 -5.71 -9.28 6.92
CA ALA A 64 -5.88 -10.69 6.55
C ALA A 64 -4.77 -11.60 7.11
N TYR A 65 -3.58 -11.05 7.36
CA TYR A 65 -2.47 -11.77 8.00
C TYR A 65 -2.42 -11.59 9.52
N ASP A 66 -3.30 -10.79 10.12
CA ASP A 66 -3.38 -10.60 11.58
C ASP A 66 -4.53 -11.40 12.16
N THR A 67 -4.21 -12.61 12.64
CA THR A 67 -5.21 -13.56 13.19
C THR A 67 -5.67 -13.21 14.60
N THR A 68 -5.16 -12.14 15.23
CA THR A 68 -5.34 -11.95 16.68
C THR A 68 -6.36 -10.88 17.07
N SER A 69 -6.58 -9.85 16.26
CA SER A 69 -7.41 -8.73 16.73
C SER A 69 -7.95 -7.77 15.65
N SER A 70 -7.59 -7.95 14.40
CA SER A 70 -7.96 -6.98 13.36
C SER A 70 -9.26 -7.36 12.69
N GLU A 71 -10.27 -6.50 12.82
CA GLU A 71 -11.48 -6.59 12.01
C GLU A 71 -11.18 -6.12 10.58
N HIS A 72 -11.77 -6.79 9.59
CA HIS A 72 -11.64 -6.40 8.18
C HIS A 72 -12.66 -5.34 7.82
N TYR A 73 -12.34 -4.46 6.89
CA TYR A 73 -13.26 -3.43 6.42
C TYR A 73 -14.19 -4.00 5.32
N PHE A 74 -13.64 -4.61 4.28
CA PHE A 74 -14.38 -5.23 3.19
C PHE A 74 -14.41 -6.75 3.26
N LEU A 75 -13.28 -7.40 3.54
CA LEU A 75 -13.14 -8.85 3.48
C LEU A 75 -14.09 -9.54 4.46
N GLY A 76 -14.94 -10.42 3.94
CA GLY A 76 -15.95 -11.14 4.71
C GLY A 76 -17.15 -10.31 5.17
N ASN A 77 -17.18 -9.01 4.89
CA ASN A 77 -18.23 -8.09 5.34
C ASN A 77 -19.23 -7.74 4.24
N THR A 78 -20.43 -7.36 4.68
CA THR A 78 -21.48 -6.80 3.82
C THR A 78 -21.52 -5.28 3.99
N ILE A 79 -21.32 -4.53 2.92
CA ILE A 79 -21.39 -3.07 2.89
C ILE A 79 -22.48 -2.66 1.89
N GLY A 80 -23.58 -2.15 2.42
CA GLY A 80 -24.76 -1.86 1.62
C GLY A 80 -25.36 -3.14 1.01
N SER A 81 -25.41 -3.23 -0.31
CA SER A 81 -25.90 -4.41 -1.04
C SER A 81 -24.78 -5.33 -1.53
N PHE A 82 -23.54 -5.03 -1.24
CA PHE A 82 -22.38 -5.80 -1.68
C PHE A 82 -21.83 -6.63 -0.52
N THR A 83 -21.68 -7.94 -0.74
CA THR A 83 -21.02 -8.85 0.20
C THR A 83 -19.70 -9.30 -0.41
N SER A 84 -18.61 -9.04 0.31
CA SER A 84 -17.30 -9.57 -0.03
C SER A 84 -17.14 -10.94 0.60
N VAL A 85 -17.00 -11.97 -0.24
CA VAL A 85 -16.75 -13.33 0.21
C VAL A 85 -15.24 -13.54 0.29
N PHE A 86 -14.76 -14.01 1.45
CA PHE A 86 -13.37 -14.39 1.66
C PHE A 86 -13.31 -15.68 2.48
N ASP A 87 -12.55 -16.65 2.02
CA ASP A 87 -12.41 -17.95 2.66
C ASP A 87 -11.25 -17.91 3.68
N PHE A 88 -11.58 -17.48 4.89
CA PHE A 88 -10.62 -17.42 6.00
C PHE A 88 -10.14 -18.81 6.43
N GLU A 89 -10.99 -19.83 6.39
CA GLU A 89 -10.66 -21.18 6.83
C GLU A 89 -9.55 -21.82 6.00
N ASN A 90 -9.55 -21.56 4.68
CA ASN A 90 -8.48 -22.02 3.80
C ASN A 90 -7.26 -21.08 3.77
N PHE A 91 -7.44 -19.82 4.11
CA PHE A 91 -6.34 -18.82 4.09
C PHE A 91 -5.47 -18.88 5.34
N GLU A 92 -6.06 -18.94 6.54
CA GLU A 92 -5.35 -18.89 7.82
C GLU A 92 -4.22 -19.93 7.96
N PRO A 93 -4.38 -21.21 7.54
CA PRO A 93 -3.31 -22.21 7.65
C PRO A 93 -2.06 -21.87 6.84
N ASN A 94 -2.20 -20.99 5.83
CA ASN A 94 -1.11 -20.58 4.93
C ASN A 94 -0.42 -19.29 5.39
N ILE A 95 -0.83 -18.69 6.50
CA ILE A 95 -0.18 -17.50 7.04
C ILE A 95 1.20 -17.87 7.59
N PRO A 96 2.28 -17.21 7.13
CA PRO A 96 3.61 -17.48 7.64
C PRO A 96 3.72 -17.25 9.15
N SER A 97 4.31 -18.21 9.86
CA SER A 97 4.56 -18.07 11.30
C SER A 97 5.73 -17.13 11.62
N ASN A 98 6.66 -16.99 10.69
CA ASN A 98 7.80 -16.08 10.80
C ASN A 98 7.36 -14.64 10.56
N SER A 99 7.67 -13.73 11.47
CA SER A 99 7.27 -12.33 11.42
C SER A 99 7.77 -11.59 10.17
N LEU A 100 8.98 -11.90 9.70
CA LEU A 100 9.56 -11.28 8.50
C LEU A 100 8.87 -11.76 7.22
N GLU A 101 8.58 -13.05 7.13
CA GLU A 101 7.84 -13.63 6.00
C GLU A 101 6.40 -13.14 5.97
N LYS A 102 5.76 -13.05 7.14
CA LYS A 102 4.42 -12.46 7.31
C LYS A 102 4.38 -11.01 6.80
N MET A 103 5.34 -10.18 7.22
CA MET A 103 5.45 -8.80 6.76
C MET A 103 5.63 -8.71 5.24
N LYS A 104 6.47 -9.55 4.65
CA LYS A 104 6.64 -9.61 3.18
C LYS A 104 5.35 -10.02 2.48
N ALA A 105 4.62 -10.99 3.00
CA ALA A 105 3.35 -11.42 2.45
C ALA A 105 2.30 -10.30 2.50
N GLN A 106 2.24 -9.55 3.59
CA GLN A 106 1.40 -8.35 3.72
C GLN A 106 1.77 -7.30 2.67
N GLU A 107 3.06 -7.00 2.47
CA GLU A 107 3.54 -6.02 1.48
C GLU A 107 3.20 -6.44 0.05
N VAL A 108 3.36 -7.72 -0.27
CA VAL A 108 3.00 -8.29 -1.58
C VAL A 108 1.49 -8.17 -1.82
N SER A 109 0.69 -8.58 -0.85
CA SER A 109 -0.78 -8.50 -0.91
C SER A 109 -1.26 -7.06 -1.11
N MET A 110 -0.76 -6.10 -0.33
CA MET A 110 -1.05 -4.67 -0.50
C MET A 110 -0.68 -4.19 -1.90
N SER A 111 0.47 -4.61 -2.42
CA SER A 111 0.94 -4.19 -3.74
C SER A 111 0.00 -4.65 -4.86
N TYR A 112 -0.38 -5.92 -4.86
CA TYR A 112 -1.34 -6.43 -5.85
C TYR A 112 -2.73 -5.79 -5.68
N GLY A 113 -3.20 -5.59 -4.48
CA GLY A 113 -4.50 -4.96 -4.20
C GLY A 113 -4.59 -3.54 -4.77
N VAL A 114 -3.61 -2.69 -4.46
CA VAL A 114 -3.60 -1.29 -4.94
C VAL A 114 -3.30 -1.22 -6.45
N TYR A 115 -2.38 -2.05 -6.96
CA TYR A 115 -2.10 -2.14 -8.39
C TYR A 115 -3.38 -2.42 -9.20
N ARG A 116 -4.16 -3.43 -8.80
CA ARG A 116 -5.43 -3.79 -9.45
C ARG A 116 -6.47 -2.68 -9.33
N LEU A 117 -6.55 -2.02 -8.17
CA LEU A 117 -7.44 -0.87 -7.98
C LEU A 117 -7.12 0.27 -8.94
N ILE A 118 -5.84 0.67 -9.04
CA ILE A 118 -5.42 1.74 -9.93
C ILE A 118 -5.73 1.37 -11.39
N LYS A 119 -5.40 0.17 -11.83
CA LYS A 119 -5.74 -0.31 -13.18
C LYS A 119 -7.24 -0.19 -13.45
N HIS A 120 -8.08 -0.67 -12.55
CA HIS A 120 -9.53 -0.65 -12.71
C HIS A 120 -10.11 0.77 -12.72
N ARG A 121 -9.60 1.66 -11.86
CA ARG A 121 -10.18 3.00 -11.66
C ARG A 121 -9.69 4.05 -12.63
N TYR A 122 -8.48 3.91 -13.16
CA TYR A 122 -7.82 4.95 -13.95
C TYR A 122 -7.55 4.54 -15.40
N MET A 123 -7.97 3.35 -15.84
CA MET A 123 -7.78 2.88 -17.22
C MET A 123 -8.39 3.80 -18.30
N SER A 124 -9.35 4.66 -17.94
CA SER A 124 -9.97 5.64 -18.85
C SER A 124 -9.46 7.08 -18.62
N SER A 125 -8.41 7.26 -17.83
CA SER A 125 -7.82 8.57 -17.56
C SER A 125 -7.07 9.11 -18.79
N PRO A 126 -7.01 10.43 -18.99
CA PRO A 126 -6.31 11.04 -20.13
C PRO A 126 -4.84 10.63 -20.25
N GLN A 127 -4.16 10.43 -19.12
CA GLN A 127 -2.74 10.05 -19.08
C GLN A 127 -2.55 8.62 -18.54
N TRP A 128 -3.47 7.72 -18.91
CA TRP A 128 -3.41 6.31 -18.49
C TRP A 128 -2.07 5.63 -18.80
N SER A 129 -1.48 5.88 -19.95
CA SER A 129 -0.21 5.29 -20.34
C SER A 129 0.92 5.64 -19.36
N SER A 130 0.98 6.88 -18.89
CA SER A 130 1.94 7.32 -17.87
C SER A 130 1.66 6.65 -16.52
N THR A 131 0.40 6.60 -16.11
CA THR A 131 0.00 5.91 -14.87
C THR A 131 0.38 4.43 -14.93
N LEU A 132 0.09 3.74 -16.03
CA LEU A 132 0.41 2.32 -16.19
C LEU A 132 1.92 2.07 -16.14
N LEU A 133 2.72 2.95 -16.77
CA LEU A 133 4.18 2.86 -16.72
C LEU A 133 4.70 2.95 -15.28
N ASN A 134 4.18 3.93 -14.51
CA ASN A 134 4.61 4.18 -13.14
C ASN A 134 4.25 3.01 -12.21
N ILE A 135 3.02 2.51 -12.27
CA ILE A 135 2.62 1.37 -11.41
C ILE A 135 3.33 0.07 -11.80
N ASN A 136 3.62 -0.16 -13.10
CA ASN A 136 4.43 -1.30 -13.53
C ASN A 136 5.87 -1.18 -13.03
N ALA A 137 6.47 0.01 -13.08
CA ALA A 137 7.79 0.27 -12.51
C ALA A 137 7.81 0.03 -10.99
N GLN A 138 6.75 0.42 -10.27
CA GLN A 138 6.61 0.16 -8.84
C GLN A 138 6.54 -1.34 -8.55
N MET A 139 5.76 -2.14 -9.30
CA MET A 139 5.73 -3.61 -9.18
C MET A 139 7.11 -4.23 -9.46
N ALA A 140 7.75 -3.82 -10.55
CA ALA A 140 9.08 -4.31 -10.93
C ALA A 140 10.14 -4.01 -9.86
N SER A 141 10.08 -2.83 -9.21
CA SER A 141 10.99 -2.46 -8.12
C SER A 141 10.89 -3.39 -6.90
N GLN A 142 9.77 -4.06 -6.74
CA GLN A 142 9.50 -5.05 -5.69
C GLN A 142 9.73 -6.50 -6.18
N GLY A 143 10.12 -6.71 -7.43
CA GLY A 143 10.26 -8.03 -8.03
C GLY A 143 8.94 -8.76 -8.26
N LEU A 144 7.82 -8.03 -8.38
CA LEU A 144 6.48 -8.59 -8.54
C LEU A 144 6.08 -8.67 -10.01
N ASP A 145 5.46 -9.80 -10.38
CA ASP A 145 4.97 -10.03 -11.73
C ASP A 145 3.61 -9.35 -11.96
N THR A 146 3.53 -8.51 -12.98
CA THR A 146 2.29 -7.81 -13.38
C THR A 146 1.31 -8.66 -14.19
N LEU A 147 1.73 -9.84 -14.63
CA LEU A 147 0.92 -10.80 -15.41
C LEU A 147 0.08 -11.73 -14.53
N ILE A 148 0.33 -11.76 -13.22
CA ILE A 148 -0.48 -12.55 -12.31
C ILE A 148 -1.88 -11.93 -12.22
N VAL A 149 -2.84 -12.64 -12.79
CA VAL A 149 -4.27 -12.27 -12.81
C VAL A 149 -5.11 -13.21 -11.96
N SER A 150 -4.53 -14.33 -11.48
CA SER A 150 -5.20 -15.29 -10.60
C SER A 150 -5.70 -14.60 -9.33
N THR A 151 -6.87 -15.01 -8.87
CA THR A 151 -7.48 -14.62 -7.60
C THR A 151 -7.59 -15.81 -6.66
N ASP A 152 -6.99 -16.95 -7.05
CA ASP A 152 -6.97 -18.21 -6.32
C ASP A 152 -5.78 -18.27 -5.35
#